data_ef0c9e553f504b5244544fdeb1fcd655
#
_entry.id   ef0c9e553f504b5244544fdeb1fcd655
#
_cell.length_a   1.000
_cell.length_b   1.000
_cell.length_c   1.000
_cell.angle_alpha   90.00
_cell.angle_beta   90.00
_cell.angle_gamma   90.00
#
_symmetry.space_group_name_H-M   'P 1'
#
loop_
_entity.id
_entity.type
_entity.pdbx_description
1 polymer ?
#
loop_
_entity_poly.entity_id
_entity_poly.type
_entity_poly.pdbx_seq_one_letter_code
_entity_poly.pdbx_strand_id
1 'polypeptide(L)'
;ITVRDHSDICPRGGKGCGICEGLKGNYDIREEFGDGTKDTMLLREAGAKHVYLIRSLKDSLKEAFTEALNLVPDDALIVCESNSGRLVLEPSCFVMIMSSTEKNIKPTAKAVMDQADFVLEQTKEDFDDFLHNQLPRILDI
;
A
#
# COMPACT_ATOMS: atom_id res chain seq x y z
N ILE A 1 -2.87 -0.56 2.59
CA ILE A 1 -2.53 -1.29 3.83
C ILE A 1 -2.46 -0.33 5.00
N THR A 2 -3.04 -0.69 6.12
CA THR A 2 -3.01 0.11 7.35
C THR A 2 -2.22 -0.62 8.43
N VAL A 3 -1.11 -0.03 8.86
CA VAL A 3 -0.24 -0.56 9.91
C VAL A 3 -0.36 0.26 11.18
N ARG A 4 -0.29 -0.41 12.34
CA ARG A 4 -0.36 0.21 13.66
C ARG A 4 0.77 -0.21 14.57
N ASP A 5 1.18 0.72 15.42
CA ASP A 5 2.04 0.45 16.56
C ASP A 5 1.21 0.39 17.85
N HIS A 6 1.50 -0.56 18.73
CA HIS A 6 0.83 -0.68 20.03
C HIS A 6 1.09 0.49 20.99
N SER A 7 2.20 1.19 20.77
CA SER A 7 2.67 2.28 21.63
C SER A 7 2.10 3.64 21.25
N ASP A 8 1.45 3.76 20.09
CA ASP A 8 1.10 5.06 19.56
C ASP A 8 -0.32 5.50 19.93
N ILE A 9 -0.38 6.68 20.54
CA ILE A 9 -1.58 7.51 20.53
C ILE A 9 -1.99 7.65 19.06
N CYS A 10 -3.21 7.21 18.74
CA CYS A 10 -3.74 7.25 17.37
C CYS A 10 -3.48 8.64 16.74
N PRO A 11 -2.72 8.74 15.65
CA PRO A 11 -2.40 10.03 15.03
C PRO A 11 -3.64 10.76 14.48
N ARG A 12 -4.80 10.08 14.46
CA ARG A 12 -6.10 10.63 14.09
C ARG A 12 -7.00 10.93 15.30
N GLY A 13 -6.46 11.04 16.54
CA GLY A 13 -7.19 11.44 17.72
C GLY A 13 -7.98 10.34 18.45
N GLY A 14 -7.78 9.07 18.12
CA GLY A 14 -8.15 7.91 18.95
C GLY A 14 -9.62 7.53 19.03
N LYS A 15 -10.58 8.41 18.84
CA LYS A 15 -12.00 8.09 18.91
C LYS A 15 -12.64 8.12 17.52
N GLY A 16 -13.19 6.99 17.08
CA GLY A 16 -14.08 6.93 15.92
C GLY A 16 -13.42 6.69 14.55
N CYS A 17 -12.13 6.38 14.46
CA CYS A 17 -11.54 6.07 13.15
C CYS A 17 -11.83 4.64 12.66
N GLY A 18 -12.48 3.79 13.48
CA GLY A 18 -12.96 2.45 13.14
C GLY A 18 -11.87 1.43 12.80
N ILE A 19 -10.63 1.85 12.66
CA ILE A 19 -9.55 0.98 12.20
C ILE A 19 -8.99 0.15 13.36
N CYS A 20 -8.91 0.74 14.57
CA CYS A 20 -8.40 0.04 15.75
C CYS A 20 -9.43 -0.78 16.45
N GLU A 21 -10.63 -0.22 16.62
CA GLU A 21 -11.71 -0.84 17.38
C GLU A 21 -12.26 -2.10 16.71
N GLY A 22 -11.99 -2.25 15.41
CA GLY A 22 -12.45 -3.39 14.64
C GLY A 22 -11.42 -4.50 14.40
N LEU A 23 -10.18 -4.37 14.90
CA LEU A 23 -9.16 -5.40 14.74
C LEU A 23 -9.32 -6.45 15.85
N LYS A 24 -9.82 -7.63 15.51
CA LYS A 24 -9.93 -8.78 16.42
C LYS A 24 -8.67 -9.64 16.33
N GLY A 25 -7.58 -9.21 16.97
CA GLY A 25 -6.30 -9.91 16.93
C GLY A 25 -5.17 -9.02 16.41
N ASN A 26 -4.10 -9.61 15.93
CA ASN A 26 -2.90 -8.89 15.53
C ASN A 26 -3.00 -8.32 14.12
N TYR A 27 -3.78 -8.94 13.26
CA TYR A 27 -4.09 -8.47 11.89
C TYR A 27 -5.43 -9.02 11.40
N ASP A 28 -5.96 -8.41 10.36
CA ASP A 28 -7.02 -8.98 9.54
C ASP A 28 -6.80 -8.64 8.05
N ILE A 29 -7.27 -9.55 7.20
CA ILE A 29 -7.24 -9.43 5.75
C ILE A 29 -8.68 -9.50 5.27
N ARG A 30 -9.10 -8.52 4.48
CA ARG A 30 -10.46 -8.45 3.94
C ARG A 30 -10.43 -8.22 2.45
N GLU A 31 -11.12 -9.07 1.71
CA GLU A 31 -11.37 -8.80 0.30
C GLU A 31 -12.41 -7.68 0.16
N GLU A 32 -12.16 -6.74 -0.74
CA GLU A 32 -13.04 -5.61 -1.03
C GLU A 32 -14.01 -5.96 -2.15
N PHE A 33 -15.29 -5.81 -1.89
CA PHE A 33 -16.36 -6.04 -2.87
C PHE A 33 -17.25 -4.81 -3.10
N GLY A 34 -17.02 -3.73 -2.34
CA GLY A 34 -17.83 -2.53 -2.40
C GLY A 34 -17.49 -1.62 -3.58
N ASP A 35 -18.39 -0.69 -3.84
CA ASP A 35 -18.23 0.43 -4.75
C ASP A 35 -18.13 1.72 -3.94
N GLY A 36 -17.36 2.71 -4.42
CA GLY A 36 -17.23 3.99 -3.76
C GLY A 36 -15.89 4.67 -3.97
N THR A 37 -15.52 5.54 -3.03
CA THR A 37 -14.35 6.44 -3.16
C THR A 37 -13.15 6.05 -2.29
N LYS A 38 -13.18 4.88 -1.64
CA LYS A 38 -12.02 4.37 -0.90
C LYS A 38 -10.97 3.83 -1.89
N ASP A 39 -9.71 3.90 -1.53
CA ASP A 39 -8.60 3.43 -2.37
C ASP A 39 -8.80 1.98 -2.84
N THR A 40 -9.25 1.09 -1.96
CA THR A 40 -9.56 -0.32 -2.31
C THR A 40 -10.68 -0.44 -3.35
N MET A 41 -11.69 0.40 -3.26
CA MET A 41 -12.81 0.42 -4.21
C MET A 41 -12.37 0.99 -5.56
N LEU A 42 -11.56 2.04 -5.56
CA LEU A 42 -10.98 2.62 -6.78
C LEU A 42 -10.07 1.63 -7.52
N LEU A 43 -9.29 0.82 -6.78
CA LEU A 43 -8.48 -0.25 -7.39
C LEU A 43 -9.37 -1.29 -8.09
N ARG A 44 -10.52 -1.65 -7.52
CA ARG A 44 -11.47 -2.54 -8.17
C ARG A 44 -12.10 -1.92 -9.42
N GLU A 45 -12.51 -0.66 -9.34
CA GLU A 45 -13.06 0.09 -10.47
C GLU A 45 -12.04 0.19 -11.62
N ALA A 46 -10.75 0.32 -11.29
CA ALA A 46 -9.65 0.30 -12.25
C ALA A 46 -9.40 -1.08 -12.88
N GLY A 47 -10.12 -2.14 -12.48
CA GLY A 47 -10.06 -3.46 -13.08
C GLY A 47 -9.22 -4.49 -12.32
N ALA A 48 -8.77 -4.20 -11.09
CA ALA A 48 -8.11 -5.21 -10.27
C ALA A 48 -9.07 -6.38 -9.99
N LYS A 49 -8.62 -7.60 -10.30
CA LYS A 49 -9.44 -8.82 -10.17
C LYS A 49 -9.78 -9.15 -8.73
N HIS A 50 -8.79 -8.99 -7.85
CA HIS A 50 -8.92 -9.15 -6.41
C HIS A 50 -8.28 -7.96 -5.72
N VAL A 51 -8.91 -7.43 -4.68
CA VAL A 51 -8.36 -6.32 -3.88
C VAL A 51 -8.50 -6.68 -2.40
N TYR A 52 -7.41 -6.66 -1.68
CA TYR A 52 -7.35 -6.99 -0.27
C TYR A 52 -6.95 -5.78 0.57
N LEU A 53 -7.72 -5.48 1.61
CA LEU A 53 -7.33 -4.56 2.66
C LEU A 53 -6.67 -5.33 3.79
N ILE A 54 -5.39 -5.08 4.03
CA ILE A 54 -4.66 -5.61 5.17
C ILE A 54 -4.62 -4.56 6.28
N ARG A 55 -5.03 -4.93 7.49
CA ARG A 55 -4.87 -4.14 8.70
C ARG A 55 -4.03 -4.95 9.67
N SER A 56 -2.93 -4.41 10.17
CA SER A 56 -2.00 -5.16 11.01
C SER A 56 -1.39 -4.30 12.10
N LEU A 57 -1.08 -4.91 13.22
CA LEU A 57 -0.09 -4.41 14.15
C LEU A 57 1.28 -4.48 13.48
N LYS A 58 2.18 -3.58 13.87
CA LYS A 58 3.52 -3.47 13.26
C LYS A 58 4.31 -4.77 13.34
N ASP A 59 4.28 -5.42 14.51
CA ASP A 59 5.04 -6.63 14.77
C ASP A 59 4.49 -7.86 14.01
N SER A 60 3.23 -7.80 13.58
CA SER A 60 2.57 -8.88 12.81
C SER A 60 2.47 -8.58 11.32
N LEU A 61 3.10 -7.51 10.85
CA LEU A 61 2.99 -7.07 9.46
C LEU A 61 3.53 -8.12 8.48
N LYS A 62 4.66 -8.74 8.80
CA LYS A 62 5.26 -9.78 7.96
C LYS A 62 4.35 -10.99 7.83
N GLU A 63 3.76 -11.44 8.94
CA GLU A 63 2.82 -12.57 8.97
C GLU A 63 1.56 -12.26 8.15
N ALA A 64 0.98 -11.07 8.34
CA ALA A 64 -0.18 -10.61 7.59
C ALA A 64 0.07 -10.58 6.07
N PHE A 65 1.24 -10.12 5.64
CA PHE A 65 1.61 -10.15 4.23
C PHE A 65 1.81 -11.56 3.71
N THR A 66 2.47 -12.44 4.47
CA THR A 66 2.65 -13.84 4.07
C THR A 66 1.30 -14.51 3.85
N GLU A 67 0.34 -14.30 4.74
CA GLU A 67 -1.01 -14.85 4.59
C GLU A 67 -1.75 -14.24 3.38
N ALA A 68 -1.65 -12.92 3.19
CA ALA A 68 -2.27 -12.25 2.05
C ALA A 68 -1.71 -12.74 0.71
N LEU A 69 -0.42 -12.99 0.60
CA LEU A 69 0.22 -13.51 -0.60
C LEU A 69 -0.25 -14.94 -0.92
N ASN A 70 -0.54 -15.75 0.08
CA ASN A 70 -1.11 -17.10 -0.12
C ASN A 70 -2.54 -17.09 -0.67
N LEU A 71 -3.24 -15.95 -0.65
CA LEU A 71 -4.57 -15.79 -1.25
C LEU A 71 -4.50 -15.44 -2.75
N VAL A 72 -3.32 -15.17 -3.27
CA VAL A 72 -3.13 -14.67 -4.63
C VAL A 72 -2.48 -15.78 -5.47
N PRO A 73 -2.92 -16.00 -6.72
CA PRO A 73 -2.27 -16.95 -7.64
C PRO A 73 -0.78 -16.57 -7.87
N ASP A 74 0.07 -17.59 -8.04
CA ASP A 74 1.52 -17.41 -8.20
C ASP A 74 1.90 -16.60 -9.45
N ASP A 75 1.05 -16.60 -10.48
CA ASP A 75 1.23 -15.87 -11.74
C ASP A 75 0.57 -14.49 -11.77
N ALA A 76 0.03 -14.04 -10.66
CA ALA A 76 -0.65 -12.75 -10.60
C ALA A 76 0.33 -11.58 -10.49
N LEU A 77 0.05 -10.52 -11.24
CA LEU A 77 0.67 -9.22 -11.00
C LEU A 77 0.07 -8.60 -9.72
N ILE A 78 0.92 -8.30 -8.76
CA ILE A 78 0.52 -7.72 -7.47
C ILE A 78 0.91 -6.25 -7.43
N VAL A 79 -0.06 -5.39 -7.19
CA VAL A 79 0.16 -3.97 -6.90
C VAL A 79 -0.16 -3.71 -5.43
N CYS A 80 0.81 -3.16 -4.69
CA CYS A 80 0.68 -2.91 -3.26
C CYS A 80 0.87 -1.42 -2.94
N GLU A 81 -0.15 -0.78 -2.41
CA GLU A 81 -0.07 0.58 -1.89
C GLU A 81 0.27 0.55 -0.39
N SER A 82 1.54 0.68 -0.05
CA SER A 82 1.99 0.74 1.35
C SER A 82 3.47 1.10 1.49
N ASN A 83 3.76 2.18 2.19
CA ASN A 83 5.16 2.45 2.61
C ASN A 83 5.67 1.37 3.59
N SER A 84 4.83 0.97 4.53
CA SER A 84 5.21 -0.03 5.54
C SER A 84 5.40 -1.43 4.95
N GLY A 85 4.75 -1.74 3.83
CA GLY A 85 4.94 -2.99 3.11
C GLY A 85 6.38 -3.19 2.69
N ARG A 86 7.08 -2.13 2.28
CA ARG A 86 8.50 -2.18 1.87
C ARG A 86 9.45 -2.64 2.98
N LEU A 87 9.04 -2.51 4.25
CA LEU A 87 9.84 -2.99 5.39
C LEU A 87 9.87 -4.53 5.52
N VAL A 88 8.93 -5.21 4.90
CA VAL A 88 8.75 -6.68 5.02
C VAL A 88 8.68 -7.40 3.69
N LEU A 89 8.60 -6.67 2.57
CA LEU A 89 8.56 -7.19 1.21
C LEU A 89 9.70 -6.63 0.37
N GLU A 90 10.19 -7.43 -0.56
CA GLU A 90 11.05 -7.01 -1.67
C GLU A 90 10.25 -7.08 -2.98
N PRO A 91 9.65 -5.97 -3.41
CA PRO A 91 8.93 -5.93 -4.68
C PRO A 91 9.93 -5.91 -5.86
N SER A 92 9.49 -6.36 -7.03
CA SER A 92 10.26 -6.24 -8.28
C SER A 92 10.45 -4.77 -8.71
N CYS A 93 9.56 -3.89 -8.26
CA CYS A 93 9.64 -2.46 -8.48
C CYS A 93 8.98 -1.71 -7.32
N PHE A 94 9.67 -0.74 -6.75
CA PHE A 94 9.15 0.16 -5.72
C PHE A 94 9.12 1.59 -6.24
N VAL A 95 7.91 2.13 -6.38
CA VAL A 95 7.67 3.50 -6.83
C VAL A 95 7.23 4.36 -5.66
N MET A 96 7.94 5.45 -5.41
CA MET A 96 7.54 6.46 -4.45
C MET A 96 6.85 7.62 -5.18
N ILE A 97 5.62 7.94 -4.75
CA ILE A 97 4.87 9.08 -5.30
C ILE A 97 4.95 10.24 -4.31
N MET A 98 5.44 11.36 -4.76
CA MET A 98 5.63 12.56 -3.96
C MET A 98 4.63 13.65 -4.37
N SER A 99 4.00 14.27 -3.38
CA SER A 99 3.19 15.46 -3.64
C SER A 99 4.09 16.67 -3.91
N SER A 100 3.87 17.37 -4.99
CA SER A 100 4.56 18.63 -5.31
C SER A 100 4.19 19.78 -4.36
N THR A 101 3.08 19.66 -3.63
CA THR A 101 2.53 20.69 -2.75
C THR A 101 2.75 20.41 -1.26
N GLU A 102 2.85 19.15 -0.82
CA GLU A 102 3.05 18.78 0.57
C GLU A 102 4.53 18.72 0.94
N LYS A 103 4.96 19.64 1.78
CA LYS A 103 6.35 19.68 2.32
C LYS A 103 6.60 18.65 3.43
N ASN A 104 5.55 18.10 4.04
CA ASN A 104 5.66 17.16 5.15
C ASN A 104 5.58 15.71 4.68
N ILE A 105 6.73 15.06 4.54
CA ILE A 105 6.81 13.64 4.22
C ILE A 105 6.51 12.81 5.47
N LYS A 106 5.58 11.86 5.35
CA LYS A 106 5.23 10.93 6.45
C LYS A 106 6.48 10.17 6.94
N PRO A 107 6.64 9.92 8.24
CA PRO A 107 7.78 9.16 8.77
C PRO A 107 7.96 7.79 8.10
N THR A 108 6.86 7.09 7.80
CA THR A 108 6.87 5.79 7.10
C THR A 108 7.38 5.90 5.67
N ALA A 109 7.13 6.99 4.97
CA ALA A 109 7.67 7.24 3.65
C ALA A 109 9.17 7.56 3.72
N LYS A 110 9.59 8.40 4.68
CA LYS A 110 11.02 8.71 4.89
C LYS A 110 11.86 7.48 5.18
N ALA A 111 11.30 6.50 5.90
CA ALA A 111 12.02 5.29 6.30
C ALA A 111 12.36 4.35 5.11
N VAL A 112 11.71 4.53 3.97
CA VAL A 112 11.88 3.65 2.80
C VAL A 112 12.17 4.40 1.49
N MET A 113 12.25 5.72 1.55
CA MET A 113 12.41 6.56 0.36
C MET A 113 13.70 6.28 -0.43
N ASP A 114 14.79 6.02 0.26
CA ASP A 114 16.10 5.68 -0.31
C ASP A 114 16.13 4.29 -0.96
N GLN A 115 15.09 3.51 -0.79
CA GLN A 115 14.92 2.18 -1.39
C GLN A 115 14.03 2.22 -2.64
N ALA A 116 13.54 3.40 -3.05
CA ALA A 116 12.69 3.53 -4.22
C ALA A 116 13.48 3.37 -5.51
N ASP A 117 12.99 2.54 -6.42
CA ASP A 117 13.53 2.41 -7.77
C ASP A 117 13.18 3.64 -8.62
N PHE A 118 11.99 4.21 -8.36
CA PHE A 118 11.50 5.43 -9.01
C PHE A 118 10.86 6.37 -7.98
N VAL A 119 11.12 7.65 -8.16
CA VAL A 119 10.44 8.72 -7.42
C VAL A 119 9.71 9.58 -8.44
N LEU A 120 8.37 9.57 -8.39
CA LEU A 120 7.52 10.34 -9.28
C LEU A 120 6.93 11.53 -8.53
N GLU A 121 6.86 12.69 -9.17
CA GLU A 121 6.02 13.77 -8.69
C GLU A 121 4.56 13.49 -9.07
N GLN A 122 3.63 14.02 -8.29
CA GLN A 122 2.19 13.84 -8.57
C GLN A 122 1.75 14.75 -9.72
N THR A 123 2.36 14.56 -10.89
CA THR A 123 2.03 15.24 -12.15
C THR A 123 1.54 14.22 -13.17
N LYS A 124 0.72 14.67 -14.12
CA LYS A 124 0.26 13.79 -15.20
C LYS A 124 1.41 13.35 -16.09
N GLU A 125 2.36 14.23 -16.34
CA GLU A 125 3.51 13.98 -17.22
C GLU A 125 4.40 12.88 -16.67
N ASP A 126 4.73 12.91 -15.36
CA ASP A 126 5.54 11.87 -14.71
C ASP A 126 4.83 10.51 -14.71
N PHE A 127 3.52 10.50 -14.47
CA PHE A 127 2.73 9.27 -14.52
C PHE A 127 2.66 8.70 -15.94
N ASP A 128 2.39 9.53 -16.95
CA ASP A 128 2.30 9.10 -18.33
C ASP A 128 3.65 8.55 -18.82
N ASP A 129 4.77 9.20 -18.48
CA ASP A 129 6.10 8.70 -18.82
C ASP A 129 6.40 7.37 -18.14
N PHE A 130 6.14 7.27 -16.85
CA PHE A 130 6.35 6.03 -16.10
C PHE A 130 5.53 4.88 -16.69
N LEU A 131 4.23 5.07 -16.90
CA LEU A 131 3.33 4.04 -17.38
C LEU A 131 3.66 3.57 -18.80
N HIS A 132 4.06 4.48 -19.69
CA HIS A 132 4.29 4.15 -21.10
C HIS A 132 5.74 3.71 -21.40
N ASN A 133 6.72 4.23 -20.67
CA ASN A 133 8.13 4.06 -21.00
C ASN A 133 8.91 3.21 -20.00
N GLN A 134 8.55 3.23 -18.73
CA GLN A 134 9.29 2.54 -17.67
C GLN A 134 8.62 1.23 -17.25
N LEU A 135 7.34 1.28 -16.90
CA LEU A 135 6.60 0.13 -16.39
C LEU A 135 6.60 -1.08 -17.35
N PRO A 136 6.40 -0.94 -18.67
CA PRO A 136 6.47 -2.07 -19.60
C PRO A 136 7.83 -2.80 -19.58
N ARG A 137 8.93 -2.06 -19.40
CA ARG A 137 10.28 -2.63 -19.33
C ARG A 137 10.51 -3.39 -18.02
N ILE A 138 9.90 -2.93 -16.92
CA ILE A 138 9.98 -3.58 -15.61
C ILE A 138 9.20 -4.88 -15.61
N LEU A 139 8.05 -4.91 -16.26
CA LEU A 139 7.15 -6.05 -16.33
C LEU A 139 7.49 -7.02 -17.47
N ASP A 140 8.47 -6.69 -18.31
CA ASP A 140 8.89 -7.47 -19.48
C ASP A 140 7.72 -7.78 -20.46
N ILE A 141 6.86 -6.73 -20.71
CA ILE A 141 5.67 -6.78 -21.56
C ILE A 141 5.71 -5.76 -22.69
#